data_d1d18d03b3c610ab397e8ee3be92077f
#
_entry.id   d1d18d03b3c610ab397e8ee3be92077f
#
_cell.length_a   1.000
_cell.length_b   1.000
_cell.length_c   1.000
_cell.angle_alpha   90.00
_cell.angle_beta   90.00
_cell.angle_gamma   90.00
#
_symmetry.space_group_name_H-M   'P 1'
#
loop_
_entity.id
_entity.type
_entity.pdbx_description
1 polymer ?
#
loop_
_entity_poly.entity_id
_entity_poly.type
_entity_poly.pdbx_seq_one_letter_code
_entity_poly.pdbx_strand_id
1 'polypeptide(L)'
;MEFSIPWQNWNIEDVQYGLSQVNTRIESGLFVPIYFSDKNVKCQALHILSPELSIQGIEATNDGMYIIVKIPKESEFGVKLKDFDERNLQQADSFKSIWWTNPTILISYKTALKKMENGDVEWRLQIPDSGIFSCYDTQRKSWYASNESGFLKRKWKILARTSGLWINQNSFGMEWKLIGAFVI
;
A
#
# COMPACT_ATOMS: atom_id res chain seq x y z
N MET A 1 -10.00 16.66 -5.76
CA MET A 1 -8.60 16.26 -6.07
C MET A 1 -8.06 15.65 -4.80
N GLU A 2 -7.79 14.33 -4.79
CA GLU A 2 -7.20 13.71 -3.60
C GLU A 2 -5.77 14.23 -3.47
N PHE A 3 -5.42 14.65 -2.25
CA PHE A 3 -4.08 15.10 -1.94
C PHE A 3 -3.12 13.92 -2.03
N SER A 4 -2.05 14.05 -2.80
CA SER A 4 -1.01 13.03 -2.92
C SER A 4 0.34 13.59 -2.51
N ILE A 5 1.11 12.79 -1.81
CA ILE A 5 2.45 13.14 -1.36
C ILE A 5 3.45 12.52 -2.34
N PRO A 6 4.27 13.32 -3.02
CA PRO A 6 5.41 12.79 -3.76
C PRO A 6 6.28 11.94 -2.81
N TRP A 7 6.73 10.77 -3.26
CA TRP A 7 7.47 9.84 -2.42
C TRP A 7 8.73 10.44 -1.77
N GLN A 8 9.35 11.42 -2.43
CA GLN A 8 10.52 12.13 -1.88
C GLN A 8 10.18 12.90 -0.59
N ASN A 9 8.97 13.48 -0.55
CA ASN A 9 8.49 14.32 0.54
C ASN A 9 7.78 13.50 1.65
N TRP A 10 7.58 12.20 1.42
CA TRP A 10 6.99 11.34 2.41
C TRP A 10 8.00 11.05 3.52
N ASN A 11 7.67 11.49 4.74
CA ASN A 11 8.39 11.12 5.93
C ASN A 11 7.54 10.12 6.74
N ILE A 12 8.11 8.97 7.07
CA ILE A 12 7.44 7.89 7.80
C ILE A 12 7.03 8.36 9.21
N GLU A 13 7.80 9.27 9.81
CA GLU A 13 7.51 9.81 11.14
C GLU A 13 6.23 10.66 11.19
N ASP A 14 5.77 11.16 10.05
CA ASP A 14 4.51 11.92 9.94
C ASP A 14 3.27 11.00 9.92
N VAL A 15 3.46 9.67 9.91
CA VAL A 15 2.37 8.70 10.00
C VAL A 15 2.05 8.40 11.45
N GLN A 16 0.80 8.60 11.82
CA GLN A 16 0.25 8.33 13.15
C GLN A 16 -0.77 7.20 13.09
N TYR A 17 -0.86 6.42 14.14
CA TYR A 17 -1.80 5.30 14.28
C TYR A 17 -2.92 5.68 15.22
N GLY A 18 -4.16 5.41 14.81
CA GLY A 18 -5.33 5.64 15.62
C GLY A 18 -5.65 4.49 16.58
N LEU A 19 -6.75 4.62 17.28
CA LEU A 19 -7.28 3.54 18.09
C LEU A 19 -7.88 2.45 17.19
N SER A 20 -7.76 1.19 17.60
CA SER A 20 -8.39 0.08 16.91
C SER A 20 -9.92 0.20 16.99
N GLN A 21 -10.56 -0.12 15.89
CA GLN A 21 -12.03 -0.13 15.75
C GLN A 21 -12.49 -1.41 15.06
N VAL A 22 -13.76 -1.74 15.20
CA VAL A 22 -14.32 -2.93 14.54
C VAL A 22 -14.17 -2.80 13.03
N ASN A 23 -13.65 -3.85 12.41
CA ASN A 23 -13.57 -3.95 10.96
C ASN A 23 -14.85 -4.59 10.41
N THR A 24 -15.70 -3.81 9.77
CA THR A 24 -16.97 -4.30 9.22
C THR A 24 -16.80 -5.22 7.99
N ARG A 25 -15.59 -5.35 7.45
CA ARG A 25 -15.29 -6.19 6.28
C ARG A 25 -14.72 -7.55 6.64
N ILE A 26 -14.26 -7.74 7.87
CA ILE A 26 -13.65 -8.97 8.35
C ILE A 26 -14.41 -9.39 9.60
N GLU A 27 -14.98 -10.59 9.59
CA GLU A 27 -15.65 -11.14 10.76
C GLU A 27 -14.68 -11.21 11.95
N SER A 28 -15.07 -10.64 13.08
CA SER A 28 -14.24 -10.53 14.29
C SER A 28 -12.91 -9.79 14.07
N GLY A 29 -12.78 -9.03 12.99
CA GLY A 29 -11.60 -8.26 12.67
C GLY A 29 -11.60 -6.87 13.31
N LEU A 30 -10.41 -6.31 13.47
CA LEU A 30 -10.21 -4.92 13.85
C LEU A 30 -9.51 -4.16 12.72
N PHE A 31 -9.62 -2.84 12.79
CA PHE A 31 -8.95 -1.94 11.89
C PHE A 31 -8.29 -0.82 12.69
N VAL A 32 -7.01 -0.57 12.44
CA VAL A 32 -6.27 0.55 13.02
C VAL A 32 -6.07 1.60 11.94
N PRO A 33 -6.80 2.71 11.97
CA PRO A 33 -6.65 3.75 10.98
C PRO A 33 -5.27 4.41 11.10
N ILE A 34 -4.71 4.83 9.98
CA ILE A 34 -3.55 5.70 9.95
C ILE A 34 -3.93 7.10 9.53
N TYR A 35 -3.17 8.06 10.02
CA TYR A 35 -3.28 9.46 9.69
C TYR A 35 -1.92 9.95 9.24
N PHE A 36 -1.89 10.68 8.15
CA PHE A 36 -0.70 11.42 7.77
C PHE A 36 -0.84 12.86 8.24
N SER A 37 0.16 13.38 8.95
CA SER A 37 0.14 14.74 9.47
C SER A 37 1.53 15.33 9.43
N ASP A 38 1.79 16.16 8.44
CA ASP A 38 2.93 17.07 8.43
C ASP A 38 2.53 18.48 8.90
N LYS A 39 3.44 19.45 8.79
CA LYS A 39 3.20 20.85 9.21
C LYS A 39 2.03 21.53 8.47
N ASN A 40 1.70 21.07 7.26
CA ASN A 40 0.79 21.74 6.34
C ASN A 40 -0.49 20.94 6.06
N VAL A 41 -0.45 19.63 6.26
CA VAL A 41 -1.51 18.72 5.80
C VAL A 41 -1.82 17.67 6.85
N LYS A 42 -3.12 17.42 7.05
CA LYS A 42 -3.64 16.29 7.82
C LYS A 42 -4.60 15.49 6.95
N CYS A 43 -4.33 14.20 6.77
CA CYS A 43 -5.14 13.29 5.99
C CYS A 43 -5.48 12.02 6.76
N GLN A 44 -6.70 11.49 6.54
CA GLN A 44 -7.16 10.23 7.15
C GLN A 44 -6.68 8.99 6.40
N ALA A 45 -5.69 9.12 5.56
CA ALA A 45 -5.06 8.05 4.81
C ALA A 45 -3.74 8.57 4.23
N LEU A 46 -2.84 7.66 3.93
CA LEU A 46 -1.60 7.98 3.25
C LEU A 46 -1.78 7.76 1.74
N HIS A 47 -1.63 8.81 0.96
CA HIS A 47 -1.62 8.76 -0.50
C HIS A 47 -0.22 9.09 -1.00
N ILE A 48 0.43 8.15 -1.67
CA ILE A 48 1.80 8.29 -2.16
C ILE A 48 1.81 8.27 -3.67
N LEU A 49 2.48 9.24 -4.28
CA LEU A 49 2.85 9.20 -5.69
C LEU A 49 4.27 8.63 -5.80
N SER A 50 4.40 7.45 -6.41
CA SER A 50 5.66 6.73 -6.58
C SER A 50 6.62 7.42 -7.56
N PRO A 51 7.91 7.02 -7.59
CA PRO A 51 8.74 7.24 -8.78
C PRO A 51 8.17 6.48 -9.98
N GLU A 52 8.85 6.58 -11.12
CA GLU A 52 8.52 5.78 -12.30
C GLU A 52 8.87 4.31 -12.08
N LEU A 53 7.88 3.44 -12.11
CA LEU A 53 8.00 2.02 -11.86
C LEU A 53 7.42 1.20 -13.02
N SER A 54 7.87 -0.05 -13.14
CA SER A 54 7.33 -1.00 -14.11
C SER A 54 6.24 -1.84 -13.48
N ILE A 55 5.12 -1.98 -14.19
CA ILE A 55 4.09 -2.95 -13.87
C ILE A 55 4.46 -4.27 -14.51
N GLN A 56 4.48 -5.35 -13.73
CA GLN A 56 4.82 -6.69 -14.22
C GLN A 56 3.61 -7.48 -14.68
N GLY A 57 2.46 -7.23 -14.08
CA GLY A 57 1.24 -7.95 -14.40
C GLY A 57 0.09 -7.61 -13.48
N ILE A 58 -1.00 -8.32 -13.72
CA ILE A 58 -2.20 -8.31 -12.90
C ILE A 58 -2.46 -9.73 -12.44
N GLU A 59 -2.72 -9.87 -11.16
CA GLU A 59 -3.00 -11.14 -10.50
C GLU A 59 -4.42 -11.12 -9.92
N ALA A 60 -5.21 -12.14 -10.24
CA ALA A 60 -6.51 -12.37 -9.62
C ALA A 60 -6.37 -13.44 -8.53
N THR A 61 -6.93 -13.17 -7.37
CA THR A 61 -6.97 -14.09 -6.23
C THR A 61 -8.36 -14.15 -5.67
N ASN A 62 -8.59 -15.01 -4.68
CA ASN A 62 -9.87 -15.09 -3.97
C ASN A 62 -10.20 -13.79 -3.23
N ASP A 63 -9.17 -13.01 -2.87
CA ASP A 63 -9.31 -11.76 -2.09
C ASP A 63 -9.41 -10.51 -2.98
N GLY A 64 -9.37 -10.67 -4.30
CA GLY A 64 -9.50 -9.57 -5.25
C GLY A 64 -8.45 -9.56 -6.36
N MET A 65 -8.42 -8.48 -7.09
CA MET A 65 -7.46 -8.24 -8.17
C MET A 65 -6.33 -7.33 -7.71
N TYR A 66 -5.12 -7.64 -8.12
CA TYR A 66 -3.92 -6.91 -7.74
C TYR A 66 -3.07 -6.57 -8.95
N ILE A 67 -2.50 -5.38 -8.93
CA ILE A 67 -1.43 -5.01 -9.84
C ILE A 67 -0.08 -5.27 -9.16
N ILE A 68 0.84 -5.86 -9.88
CA ILE A 68 2.18 -6.18 -9.39
C ILE A 68 3.16 -5.17 -9.96
N VAL A 69 3.76 -4.40 -9.08
CA VAL A 69 4.69 -3.33 -9.43
C VAL A 69 6.10 -3.74 -9.03
N LYS A 70 7.03 -3.63 -9.96
CA LYS A 70 8.44 -3.92 -9.70
C LYS A 70 9.17 -2.70 -9.18
N ILE A 71 9.83 -2.85 -8.03
CA ILE A 71 10.70 -1.85 -7.41
C ILE A 71 12.13 -2.39 -7.45
N PRO A 72 13.08 -1.68 -8.08
CA PRO A 72 14.48 -2.09 -8.09
C PRO A 72 15.06 -2.20 -6.67
N LYS A 73 15.95 -3.16 -6.44
CA LYS A 73 16.55 -3.46 -5.12
C LYS A 73 17.24 -2.27 -4.45
N GLU A 74 17.83 -1.38 -5.25
CA GLU A 74 18.58 -0.20 -4.79
C GLU A 74 17.72 1.08 -4.76
N SER A 75 16.41 0.96 -4.94
CA SER A 75 15.50 2.08 -4.94
C SER A 75 15.32 2.64 -3.52
N GLU A 76 15.59 3.94 -3.33
CA GLU A 76 15.27 4.64 -2.08
C GLU A 76 13.79 4.56 -1.73
N PHE A 77 12.93 4.55 -2.74
CA PHE A 77 11.49 4.32 -2.55
C PHE A 77 11.19 2.93 -1.97
N GLY A 78 11.90 1.90 -2.46
CA GLY A 78 11.79 0.55 -1.92
C GLY A 78 12.28 0.44 -0.48
N VAL A 79 13.34 1.18 -0.12
CA VAL A 79 13.81 1.28 1.26
C VAL A 79 12.72 1.91 2.14
N LYS A 80 12.18 3.06 1.74
CA LYS A 80 11.09 3.73 2.50
C LYS A 80 9.87 2.83 2.73
N LEU A 81 9.45 2.04 1.75
CA LEU A 81 8.34 1.11 1.92
C LEU A 81 8.66 0.00 2.93
N LYS A 82 9.89 -0.51 2.93
CA LYS A 82 10.34 -1.51 3.91
C LYS A 82 10.42 -0.91 5.32
N ASP A 83 10.99 0.26 5.46
CA ASP A 83 11.07 0.98 6.73
C ASP A 83 9.66 1.24 7.29
N PHE A 84 8.69 1.50 6.41
CA PHE A 84 7.30 1.65 6.82
C PHE A 84 6.68 0.32 7.30
N ASP A 85 6.97 -0.79 6.65
CA ASP A 85 6.57 -2.11 7.12
C ASP A 85 7.21 -2.44 8.49
N GLU A 86 8.48 -2.11 8.69
CA GLU A 86 9.17 -2.27 9.98
C GLU A 86 8.54 -1.40 11.07
N ARG A 87 8.16 -0.16 10.74
CA ARG A 87 7.43 0.69 11.66
C ARG A 87 6.07 0.12 12.04
N ASN A 88 5.34 -0.48 11.10
CA ASN A 88 4.08 -1.15 11.39
C ASN A 88 4.28 -2.30 12.39
N LEU A 89 5.35 -3.06 12.26
CA LEU A 89 5.72 -4.13 13.21
C LEU A 89 6.03 -3.57 14.60
N GLN A 90 6.82 -2.50 14.69
CA GLN A 90 7.16 -1.86 15.96
C GLN A 90 5.92 -1.28 16.65
N GLN A 91 5.01 -0.66 15.90
CA GLN A 91 3.76 -0.16 16.44
C GLN A 91 2.86 -1.30 16.93
N ALA A 92 2.76 -2.38 16.17
CA ALA A 92 2.00 -3.55 16.59
C ALA A 92 2.54 -4.18 17.87
N ASP A 93 3.84 -4.25 18.04
CA ASP A 93 4.46 -4.73 19.28
C ASP A 93 4.19 -3.78 20.46
N SER A 94 4.32 -2.48 20.25
CA SER A 94 4.07 -1.45 21.27
C SER A 94 2.62 -1.40 21.72
N PHE A 95 1.67 -1.63 20.83
CA PHE A 95 0.23 -1.56 21.11
C PHE A 95 -0.43 -2.95 21.18
N LYS A 96 0.33 -4.01 21.32
CA LYS A 96 -0.14 -5.39 21.28
C LYS A 96 -1.29 -5.66 22.25
N SER A 97 -1.20 -5.16 23.48
CA SER A 97 -2.24 -5.31 24.50
C SER A 97 -3.51 -4.49 24.25
N ILE A 98 -3.43 -3.50 23.35
CA ILE A 98 -4.57 -2.65 22.98
C ILE A 98 -5.25 -3.19 21.72
N TRP A 99 -4.45 -3.68 20.78
CA TRP A 99 -4.96 -4.14 19.48
C TRP A 99 -5.47 -5.58 19.51
N TRP A 100 -4.98 -6.43 20.41
CA TRP A 100 -5.40 -7.82 20.54
C TRP A 100 -5.95 -8.15 21.90
N THR A 101 -7.05 -8.86 21.94
CA THR A 101 -7.67 -9.34 23.19
C THR A 101 -6.74 -10.30 23.94
N ASN A 102 -5.93 -11.06 23.23
CA ASN A 102 -4.94 -11.95 23.81
C ASN A 102 -3.53 -11.59 23.30
N PRO A 103 -2.76 -10.80 24.04
CA PRO A 103 -1.43 -10.33 23.61
C PRO A 103 -0.35 -11.43 23.63
N THR A 104 -0.63 -12.64 24.10
CA THR A 104 0.34 -13.77 24.10
C THR A 104 0.33 -14.56 22.80
N ILE A 105 -0.62 -14.34 21.90
CA ILE A 105 -0.69 -15.01 20.61
C ILE A 105 0.49 -14.60 19.73
N LEU A 106 1.05 -15.57 19.01
CA LEU A 106 1.99 -15.30 17.92
C LEU A 106 1.24 -14.67 16.77
N ILE A 107 1.64 -13.44 16.42
CA ILE A 107 0.99 -12.64 15.40
C ILE A 107 1.89 -12.55 14.18
N SER A 108 1.35 -12.87 13.01
CA SER A 108 2.10 -12.79 11.77
C SER A 108 1.76 -11.50 10.99
N TYR A 109 2.77 -10.76 10.54
CA TYR A 109 2.60 -9.61 9.66
C TYR A 109 2.50 -10.05 8.20
N LYS A 110 1.50 -9.53 7.49
CA LYS A 110 1.30 -9.75 6.07
C LYS A 110 1.69 -8.47 5.32
N THR A 111 2.90 -8.48 4.82
CA THR A 111 3.41 -7.38 4.00
C THR A 111 2.81 -7.40 2.58
N ALA A 112 2.64 -6.21 1.99
CA ALA A 112 2.35 -6.06 0.57
C ALA A 112 3.61 -6.12 -0.31
N LEU A 113 4.79 -6.28 0.30
CA LEU A 113 6.08 -6.35 -0.37
C LEU A 113 6.59 -7.80 -0.41
N LYS A 114 7.00 -8.26 -1.57
CA LYS A 114 7.62 -9.57 -1.75
C LYS A 114 9.01 -9.41 -2.31
N LYS A 115 10.02 -9.91 -1.59
CA LYS A 115 11.40 -9.94 -2.06
C LYS A 115 11.56 -10.99 -3.17
N MET A 116 12.16 -10.60 -4.28
CA MET A 116 12.50 -11.47 -5.39
C MET A 116 13.92 -12.05 -5.23
N GLU A 117 14.23 -13.13 -5.96
CA GLU A 117 15.55 -13.79 -5.92
C GLU A 117 16.69 -12.85 -6.34
N ASN A 118 16.46 -11.97 -7.32
CA ASN A 118 17.43 -10.98 -7.79
C ASN A 118 17.60 -9.78 -6.85
N GLY A 119 16.86 -9.75 -5.74
CA GLY A 119 16.87 -8.68 -4.75
C GLY A 119 15.88 -7.53 -5.02
N ASP A 120 15.25 -7.46 -6.18
CA ASP A 120 14.15 -6.54 -6.43
C ASP A 120 12.97 -6.83 -5.48
N VAL A 121 12.03 -5.92 -5.43
CA VAL A 121 10.82 -6.05 -4.60
C VAL A 121 9.60 -5.95 -5.49
N GLU A 122 8.67 -6.88 -5.33
CA GLU A 122 7.31 -6.75 -5.85
C GLU A 122 6.47 -6.00 -4.83
N TRP A 123 5.80 -4.93 -5.27
CA TRP A 123 4.81 -4.21 -4.49
C TRP A 123 3.43 -4.55 -5.03
N ARG A 124 2.60 -5.11 -4.17
CA ARG A 124 1.28 -5.60 -4.51
C ARG A 124 0.24 -4.56 -4.14
N LEU A 125 -0.51 -4.08 -5.12
CA LEU A 125 -1.53 -3.07 -4.95
C LEU A 125 -2.89 -3.63 -5.34
N GLN A 126 -3.85 -3.58 -4.44
CA GLN A 126 -5.21 -4.00 -4.73
C GLN A 126 -5.87 -3.04 -5.73
N ILE A 127 -6.47 -3.58 -6.76
CA ILE A 127 -7.35 -2.85 -7.66
C ILE A 127 -8.70 -2.71 -6.95
N PRO A 128 -9.33 -1.52 -6.89
CA PRO A 128 -10.63 -1.35 -6.27
C PRO A 128 -11.69 -2.30 -6.85
N ASP A 129 -12.61 -2.77 -6.02
CA ASP A 129 -13.67 -3.72 -6.43
C ASP A 129 -14.56 -3.18 -7.56
N SER A 130 -14.67 -1.86 -7.67
CA SER A 130 -15.32 -1.21 -8.80
C SER A 130 -14.60 -1.40 -10.13
N GLY A 131 -13.35 -1.89 -10.12
CA GLY A 131 -12.46 -1.92 -11.27
C GLY A 131 -12.09 -0.53 -11.81
N ILE A 132 -12.56 0.53 -11.14
CA ILE A 132 -12.37 1.91 -11.58
C ILE A 132 -11.12 2.48 -10.92
N PHE A 133 -10.10 2.73 -11.72
CA PHE A 133 -8.95 3.54 -11.36
C PHE A 133 -8.49 4.31 -12.60
N SER A 134 -7.91 5.46 -12.37
CA SER A 134 -7.46 6.31 -13.46
C SER A 134 -6.07 5.90 -13.92
N CYS A 135 -5.95 5.65 -15.21
CA CYS A 135 -4.68 5.31 -15.85
C CYS A 135 -4.53 6.11 -17.13
N TYR A 136 -3.58 7.01 -17.18
CA TYR A 136 -3.42 7.96 -18.28
C TYR A 136 -1.99 8.01 -18.77
N ASP A 137 -1.82 8.12 -20.08
CA ASP A 137 -0.53 8.45 -20.70
C ASP A 137 -0.42 9.95 -21.03
N THR A 138 0.73 10.35 -21.57
CA THR A 138 1.02 11.74 -21.96
C THR A 138 0.06 12.30 -23.01
N GLN A 139 -0.62 11.43 -23.76
CA GLN A 139 -1.63 11.80 -24.74
C GLN A 139 -3.04 11.84 -24.14
N ARG A 140 -3.16 11.73 -22.82
CA ARG A 140 -4.43 11.62 -22.08
C ARG A 140 -5.27 10.41 -22.51
N LYS A 141 -4.63 9.38 -23.09
CA LYS A 141 -5.28 8.12 -23.40
C LYS A 141 -5.54 7.38 -22.11
N SER A 142 -6.81 7.08 -21.86
CA SER A 142 -7.18 6.21 -20.74
C SER A 142 -6.77 4.78 -21.02
N TRP A 143 -6.16 4.14 -20.03
CA TRP A 143 -5.80 2.73 -20.05
C TRP A 143 -6.54 2.02 -18.94
N TYR A 144 -6.97 0.81 -19.22
CA TYR A 144 -7.44 -0.10 -18.17
C TYR A 144 -6.27 -0.99 -17.75
N ALA A 145 -6.25 -1.40 -16.48
CA ALA A 145 -5.29 -2.39 -16.04
C ALA A 145 -5.50 -3.67 -16.86
N SER A 146 -4.52 -4.04 -17.62
CA SER A 146 -4.57 -5.21 -18.48
C SER A 146 -3.18 -5.84 -18.61
N ASN A 147 -3.14 -7.11 -18.98
CA ASN A 147 -1.90 -7.81 -19.31
C ASN A 147 -1.42 -7.51 -20.74
N GLU A 148 -1.95 -6.50 -21.38
CA GLU A 148 -1.51 -6.07 -22.71
C GLU A 148 -0.06 -5.63 -22.69
N SER A 149 0.70 -6.06 -23.69
CA SER A 149 2.13 -5.78 -23.77
C SER A 149 2.45 -4.27 -23.81
N GLY A 150 1.55 -3.46 -24.36
CA GLY A 150 1.67 -2.00 -24.39
C GLY A 150 1.58 -1.35 -23.01
N PHE A 151 0.71 -1.88 -22.15
CA PHE A 151 0.57 -1.44 -20.76
C PHE A 151 1.79 -1.85 -19.92
N LEU A 152 2.19 -3.12 -19.99
CA LEU A 152 3.29 -3.67 -19.19
C LEU A 152 4.67 -3.12 -19.58
N LYS A 153 4.85 -2.68 -20.83
CA LYS A 153 6.13 -2.12 -21.32
C LYS A 153 6.39 -0.68 -20.87
N ARG A 154 5.39 0.00 -20.33
CA ARG A 154 5.50 1.40 -19.93
C ARG A 154 6.03 1.54 -18.51
N LYS A 155 6.61 2.71 -18.24
CA LYS A 155 6.90 3.17 -16.88
C LYS A 155 5.72 4.02 -16.41
N TRP A 156 5.34 3.82 -15.16
CA TRP A 156 4.19 4.47 -14.55
C TRP A 156 4.56 5.12 -13.23
N LYS A 157 4.09 6.33 -13.01
CA LYS A 157 3.96 6.86 -11.65
C LYS A 157 2.66 6.32 -11.08
N ILE A 158 2.76 5.64 -9.96
CA ILE A 158 1.64 4.97 -9.29
C ILE A 158 1.15 5.86 -8.15
N LEU A 159 -0.13 6.20 -8.18
CA LEU A 159 -0.80 6.77 -7.02
C LEU A 159 -1.41 5.63 -6.22
N ALA A 160 -0.84 5.40 -5.04
CA ALA A 160 -1.28 4.37 -4.12
C ALA A 160 -1.80 4.98 -2.82
N ARG A 161 -2.75 4.30 -2.20
CA ARG A 161 -3.36 4.69 -0.92
C ARG A 161 -3.32 3.54 0.06
N THR A 162 -3.02 3.87 1.32
CA THR A 162 -3.35 3.00 2.45
C THR A 162 -4.06 3.81 3.53
N SER A 163 -5.06 3.22 4.17
CA SER A 163 -5.86 3.88 5.21
C SER A 163 -5.62 3.32 6.61
N GLY A 164 -4.89 2.20 6.72
CA GLY A 164 -4.60 1.61 8.02
C GLY A 164 -4.21 0.15 7.96
N LEU A 165 -4.12 -0.44 9.13
CA LEU A 165 -3.82 -1.85 9.35
C LEU A 165 -5.11 -2.62 9.58
N TRP A 166 -5.31 -3.70 8.87
CA TRP A 166 -6.31 -4.69 9.23
C TRP A 166 -5.71 -5.69 10.23
N ILE A 167 -6.52 -6.16 11.16
CA ILE A 167 -6.13 -7.08 12.22
C ILE A 167 -7.18 -8.17 12.29
N ASN A 168 -6.72 -9.40 12.37
CA ASN A 168 -7.54 -10.55 12.73
C ASN A 168 -6.96 -11.28 13.95
N GLN A 169 -7.45 -12.49 14.24
CA GLN A 169 -7.07 -13.22 15.46
C GLN A 169 -5.57 -13.44 15.61
N ASN A 170 -4.86 -13.77 14.53
CA ASN A 170 -3.44 -14.18 14.57
C ASN A 170 -2.57 -13.54 13.48
N SER A 171 -3.10 -12.58 12.75
CA SER A 171 -2.33 -11.85 11.76
C SER A 171 -2.83 -10.40 11.61
N PHE A 172 -1.97 -9.57 11.08
CA PHE A 172 -2.31 -8.21 10.69
C PHE A 172 -1.52 -7.83 9.45
N GLY A 173 -1.92 -6.77 8.81
CA GLY A 173 -1.21 -6.30 7.63
C GLY A 173 -1.70 -4.95 7.16
N MET A 174 -0.99 -4.42 6.18
CA MET A 174 -1.37 -3.20 5.50
C MET A 174 -1.81 -3.53 4.08
N GLU A 175 -2.95 -2.99 3.68
CA GLU A 175 -3.42 -3.07 2.31
C GLU A 175 -3.12 -1.76 1.58
N TRP A 176 -2.43 -1.89 0.46
CA TRP A 176 -2.22 -0.79 -0.47
C TRP A 176 -3.20 -0.90 -1.63
N LYS A 177 -3.90 0.19 -1.92
CA LYS A 177 -4.86 0.29 -3.02
C LYS A 177 -4.31 1.14 -4.14
N LEU A 178 -4.48 0.67 -5.36
CA LEU A 178 -4.24 1.47 -6.56
C LEU A 178 -5.34 2.52 -6.71
N ILE A 179 -4.97 3.79 -6.77
CA ILE A 179 -5.88 4.90 -7.06
C ILE A 179 -5.75 5.35 -8.51
N GLY A 180 -4.53 5.34 -9.02
CA GLY A 180 -4.26 5.71 -10.40
C GLY A 180 -2.84 5.40 -10.84
N ALA A 181 -2.62 5.46 -12.15
CA ALA A 181 -1.31 5.31 -12.74
C ALA A 181 -1.15 6.32 -13.90
N PHE A 182 0.03 6.94 -13.98
CA PHE A 182 0.30 8.02 -14.93
C PHE A 182 1.62 7.77 -15.64
N VAL A 183 1.64 7.90 -16.97
CA VAL A 183 2.86 8.00 -17.76
C VAL A 183 3.18 9.48 -17.93
N ILE A 184 4.42 9.84 -17.73
CA ILE A 184 4.93 11.20 -17.96
C ILE A 184 5.77 11.23 -19.22
#